data_c643ec391d8086a88823398d29afc942
#
_entry.id   c643ec391d8086a88823398d29afc942
#
_cell.length_a   1.000
_cell.length_b   1.000
_cell.length_c   1.000
_cell.angle_alpha   90.00
_cell.angle_beta   90.00
_cell.angle_gamma   90.00
#
_symmetry.space_group_name_H-M   'P 1'
#
loop_
_entity.id
_entity.type
_entity.pdbx_description
1 polymer ?
#
loop_
_entity_poly.entity_id
_entity_poly.type
_entity_poly.pdbx_seq_one_letter_code
_entity_poly.pdbx_strand_id
1 'polypeptide(L)'
;LIVALFFGHYGFEAPAFLSKIGLVLFLTPIGLMAGPDFVENIKKNGVSFLLISIVAAIVGGLTIIASVKIFKLPVSLSLGLATGALTSTSMLGTVNELTDSILPGVGYGIAYVFGVVGVVLFVQIVPKLLGADREVENAKLEIHSSKSSNKKIVDASKLITIEKSGLFSIAIAAFLVILIGMIKIKAGSAKISLGSGGGSLIGGLILGHIGNIGKINLRADKGILSAIRDLGLAFFLLPSGLKAGAGFIEVVSQYGIKLFFVGVLMTLITTIVSFLLSYKVFKLPLFGALGATT
;
A
#
# COMPACT_ATOMS: atom_id res chain seq x y z
N LEU A 1 -4.69 -0.35 14.92
CA LEU A 1 -6.01 -0.74 14.44
C LEU A 1 -6.82 -1.54 15.48
N ILE A 2 -6.31 -2.68 16.02
CA ILE A 2 -7.01 -3.52 17.00
C ILE A 2 -7.43 -2.69 18.25
N VAL A 3 -6.50 -1.90 18.79
CA VAL A 3 -6.80 -0.99 19.91
C VAL A 3 -7.90 0.01 19.54
N ALA A 4 -7.86 0.56 18.33
CA ALA A 4 -8.90 1.48 17.86
C ALA A 4 -10.27 0.79 17.71
N LEU A 5 -10.31 -0.45 17.19
CA LEU A 5 -11.55 -1.25 17.14
C LEU A 5 -12.14 -1.45 18.54
N PHE A 6 -11.30 -1.76 19.53
CA PHE A 6 -11.71 -1.94 20.90
C PHE A 6 -12.33 -0.65 21.48
N PHE A 7 -11.65 0.48 21.40
CA PHE A 7 -12.18 1.75 21.89
C PHE A 7 -13.39 2.23 21.10
N GLY A 8 -13.46 1.98 19.79
CA GLY A 8 -14.62 2.29 18.97
C GLY A 8 -15.88 1.53 19.38
N HIS A 9 -15.72 0.28 19.86
CA HIS A 9 -16.83 -0.49 20.42
C HIS A 9 -17.44 0.19 21.67
N TYR A 10 -16.64 0.91 22.46
CA TYR A 10 -17.09 1.69 23.60
C TYR A 10 -17.56 3.11 23.26
N GLY A 11 -17.73 3.42 21.96
CA GLY A 11 -18.27 4.70 21.50
C GLY A 11 -17.26 5.84 21.42
N PHE A 12 -15.94 5.55 21.49
CA PHE A 12 -14.94 6.58 21.24
C PHE A 12 -14.90 6.91 19.74
N GLU A 13 -14.79 8.21 19.43
CA GLU A 13 -14.74 8.72 18.07
C GLU A 13 -13.49 9.57 17.87
N ALA A 14 -13.05 9.70 16.63
CA ALA A 14 -11.98 10.62 16.23
C ALA A 14 -12.43 11.48 15.05
N PRO A 15 -11.94 12.72 14.94
CA PRO A 15 -12.30 13.60 13.85
C PRO A 15 -11.95 12.99 12.49
N ALA A 16 -12.89 13.02 11.55
CA ALA A 16 -12.74 12.40 10.22
C ALA A 16 -11.55 12.98 9.40
N PHE A 17 -11.18 14.25 9.62
CA PHE A 17 -10.04 14.87 8.93
C PHE A 17 -8.71 14.20 9.28
N LEU A 18 -8.59 13.58 10.46
CA LEU A 18 -7.38 12.88 10.92
C LEU A 18 -7.01 11.74 9.99
N SER A 19 -8.01 11.01 9.48
CA SER A 19 -7.80 9.93 8.49
C SER A 19 -7.20 10.47 7.19
N LYS A 20 -7.69 11.62 6.70
CA LYS A 20 -7.18 12.22 5.45
C LYS A 20 -5.74 12.72 5.61
N ILE A 21 -5.46 13.44 6.70
CA ILE A 21 -4.09 13.88 7.02
C ILE A 21 -3.17 12.67 7.20
N GLY A 22 -3.64 11.66 7.96
CA GLY A 22 -2.90 10.42 8.18
C GLY A 22 -2.52 9.73 6.88
N LEU A 23 -3.46 9.63 5.93
CA LEU A 23 -3.22 9.00 4.62
C LEU A 23 -2.15 9.75 3.81
N VAL A 24 -2.18 11.09 3.80
CA VAL A 24 -1.16 11.91 3.13
C VAL A 24 0.20 11.74 3.80
N LEU A 25 0.27 11.84 5.13
CA LEU A 25 1.52 11.65 5.89
C LEU A 25 2.06 10.21 5.82
N PHE A 26 1.22 9.23 5.55
CA PHE A 26 1.62 7.83 5.35
C PHE A 26 2.20 7.59 3.96
N LEU A 27 1.48 7.97 2.90
CA LEU A 27 1.83 7.61 1.53
C LEU A 27 2.87 8.54 0.89
N THR A 28 2.90 9.81 1.25
CA THR A 28 3.87 10.76 0.70
C THR A 28 5.32 10.40 1.02
N PRO A 29 5.69 10.07 2.27
CA PRO A 29 7.04 9.61 2.60
C PRO A 29 7.43 8.32 1.86
N ILE A 30 6.48 7.38 1.66
CA ILE A 30 6.73 6.18 0.87
C ILE A 30 7.13 6.56 -0.56
N GLY A 31 6.36 7.46 -1.18
CA GLY A 31 6.67 7.98 -2.51
C GLY A 31 8.03 8.68 -2.58
N LEU A 32 8.33 9.54 -1.60
CA LEU A 32 9.62 10.24 -1.53
C LEU A 32 10.80 9.28 -1.38
N MET A 33 10.67 8.22 -0.58
CA MET A 33 11.71 7.20 -0.38
C MET A 33 11.92 6.32 -1.62
N ALA A 34 10.83 5.96 -2.31
CA ALA A 34 10.88 5.10 -3.49
C ALA A 34 11.24 5.86 -4.78
N GLY A 35 10.96 7.18 -4.84
CA GLY A 35 11.11 8.01 -6.04
C GLY A 35 12.49 7.99 -6.69
N PRO A 36 13.60 8.03 -5.95
CA PRO A 36 14.95 8.06 -6.55
C PRO A 36 15.24 6.88 -7.47
N ASP A 37 14.76 5.69 -7.13
CA ASP A 37 15.05 4.45 -7.87
C ASP A 37 13.88 4.01 -8.76
N PHE A 38 12.73 4.69 -8.65
CA PHE A 38 11.48 4.30 -9.31
C PHE A 38 11.58 4.25 -10.83
N VAL A 39 12.07 5.34 -11.45
CA VAL A 39 12.14 5.43 -12.93
C VAL A 39 13.12 4.41 -13.50
N GLU A 40 14.21 4.12 -12.79
CA GLU A 40 15.17 3.14 -13.24
C GLU A 40 14.64 1.71 -13.12
N ASN A 41 13.98 1.40 -12.03
CA ASN A 41 13.28 0.13 -11.83
C ASN A 41 12.20 -0.10 -12.89
N ILE A 42 11.42 0.96 -13.23
CA ILE A 42 10.44 0.88 -14.31
C ILE A 42 11.10 0.63 -15.66
N LYS A 43 12.21 1.29 -15.97
CA LYS A 43 12.91 1.06 -17.25
C LYS A 43 13.41 -0.38 -17.39
N LYS A 44 13.83 -1.01 -16.30
CA LYS A 44 14.36 -2.39 -16.31
C LYS A 44 13.28 -3.46 -16.30
N ASN A 45 12.33 -3.34 -15.37
CA ASN A 45 11.37 -4.37 -15.06
C ASN A 45 9.91 -3.87 -15.11
N GLY A 46 9.68 -2.67 -15.64
CA GLY A 46 8.39 -1.98 -15.53
C GLY A 46 7.25 -2.76 -16.18
N VAL A 47 7.49 -3.38 -17.33
CA VAL A 47 6.46 -4.21 -17.98
C VAL A 47 6.09 -5.40 -17.11
N SER A 48 7.09 -6.07 -16.51
CA SER A 48 6.85 -7.21 -15.61
C SER A 48 6.07 -6.77 -14.37
N PHE A 49 6.51 -5.70 -13.69
CA PHE A 49 5.81 -5.18 -12.51
C PHE A 49 4.39 -4.68 -12.84
N LEU A 50 4.23 -4.01 -13.98
CA LEU A 50 2.90 -3.57 -14.44
C LEU A 50 1.97 -4.76 -14.66
N LEU A 51 2.41 -5.80 -15.36
CA LEU A 51 1.61 -6.99 -15.61
C LEU A 51 1.31 -7.76 -14.33
N ILE A 52 2.28 -7.89 -13.41
CA ILE A 52 2.04 -8.49 -12.07
C ILE A 52 0.96 -7.70 -11.33
N SER A 53 1.05 -6.37 -11.30
CA SER A 53 0.07 -5.51 -10.62
C SER A 53 -1.32 -5.60 -11.24
N ILE A 54 -1.42 -5.64 -12.58
CA ILE A 54 -2.70 -5.81 -13.28
C ILE A 54 -3.32 -7.17 -12.94
N VAL A 55 -2.53 -8.25 -12.99
CA VAL A 55 -3.04 -9.59 -12.64
C VAL A 55 -3.43 -9.65 -11.17
N ALA A 56 -2.64 -9.09 -10.26
CA ALA A 56 -2.99 -9.01 -8.84
C ALA A 56 -4.32 -8.25 -8.62
N ALA A 57 -4.53 -7.13 -9.32
CA ALA A 57 -5.76 -6.37 -9.25
C ALA A 57 -6.97 -7.15 -9.81
N ILE A 58 -6.80 -7.86 -10.93
CA ILE A 58 -7.85 -8.71 -11.51
C ILE A 58 -8.19 -9.86 -10.55
N VAL A 59 -7.18 -10.55 -10.02
CA VAL A 59 -7.39 -11.65 -9.07
C VAL A 59 -8.06 -11.14 -7.80
N GLY A 60 -7.59 -10.02 -7.24
CA GLY A 60 -8.24 -9.35 -6.11
C GLY A 60 -9.71 -9.00 -6.41
N GLY A 61 -9.99 -8.42 -7.57
CA GLY A 61 -11.35 -8.13 -8.03
C GLY A 61 -12.23 -9.39 -8.15
N LEU A 62 -11.69 -10.47 -8.68
CA LEU A 62 -12.39 -11.75 -8.78
C LEU A 62 -12.71 -12.34 -7.40
N THR A 63 -11.79 -12.23 -6.43
CA THR A 63 -12.04 -12.67 -5.05
C THR A 63 -13.13 -11.83 -4.38
N ILE A 64 -13.21 -10.52 -4.65
CA ILE A 64 -14.31 -9.67 -4.19
C ILE A 64 -15.64 -10.14 -4.78
N ILE A 65 -15.70 -10.35 -6.10
CA ILE A 65 -16.92 -10.83 -6.78
C ILE A 65 -17.34 -12.20 -6.22
N ALA A 66 -16.37 -13.11 -6.00
CA ALA A 66 -16.64 -14.42 -5.42
C ALA A 66 -17.19 -14.29 -3.99
N SER A 67 -16.65 -13.39 -3.17
CA SER A 67 -17.13 -13.18 -1.81
C SER A 67 -18.56 -12.67 -1.77
N VAL A 68 -18.93 -11.79 -2.70
CA VAL A 68 -20.31 -11.28 -2.83
C VAL A 68 -21.26 -12.37 -3.36
N LYS A 69 -20.88 -13.09 -4.41
CA LYS A 69 -21.77 -14.05 -5.08
C LYS A 69 -21.90 -15.37 -4.33
N ILE A 70 -20.78 -15.92 -3.83
CA ILE A 70 -20.73 -17.26 -3.21
C ILE A 70 -21.07 -17.17 -1.73
N PHE A 71 -20.42 -16.24 -1.01
CA PHE A 71 -20.59 -16.11 0.44
C PHE A 71 -21.72 -15.16 0.83
N LYS A 72 -22.34 -14.45 -0.16
CA LYS A 72 -23.44 -13.49 0.04
C LYS A 72 -23.06 -12.34 0.98
N LEU A 73 -21.81 -11.90 0.94
CA LEU A 73 -21.33 -10.78 1.73
C LEU A 73 -21.71 -9.44 1.05
N PRO A 74 -21.99 -8.38 1.81
CA PRO A 74 -22.17 -7.03 1.27
C PRO A 74 -20.92 -6.58 0.48
N VAL A 75 -21.11 -5.82 -0.60
CA VAL A 75 -20.01 -5.32 -1.43
C VAL A 75 -19.01 -4.52 -0.62
N SER A 76 -19.47 -3.59 0.23
CA SER A 76 -18.63 -2.75 1.07
C SER A 76 -17.80 -3.56 2.07
N LEU A 77 -18.37 -4.63 2.65
CA LEU A 77 -17.65 -5.55 3.53
C LEU A 77 -16.60 -6.35 2.76
N SER A 78 -16.95 -6.85 1.58
CA SER A 78 -16.05 -7.61 0.70
C SER A 78 -14.87 -6.75 0.21
N LEU A 79 -15.10 -5.48 -0.11
CA LEU A 79 -14.06 -4.51 -0.41
C LEU A 79 -13.13 -4.31 0.80
N GLY A 80 -13.70 -4.17 2.00
CA GLY A 80 -12.93 -4.08 3.24
C GLY A 80 -12.06 -5.32 3.50
N LEU A 81 -12.62 -6.51 3.35
CA LEU A 81 -11.88 -7.77 3.47
C LEU A 81 -10.73 -7.84 2.48
N ALA A 82 -10.95 -7.48 1.21
CA ALA A 82 -9.90 -7.47 0.19
C ALA A 82 -8.79 -6.47 0.52
N THR A 83 -9.14 -5.25 0.95
CA THR A 83 -8.14 -4.25 1.33
C THR A 83 -7.29 -4.69 2.52
N GLY A 84 -7.89 -5.38 3.48
CA GLY A 84 -7.19 -5.97 4.63
C GLY A 84 -6.32 -7.16 4.23
N ALA A 85 -6.86 -8.09 3.46
CA ALA A 85 -6.17 -9.29 2.98
C ALA A 85 -4.92 -8.96 2.14
N LEU A 86 -5.00 -7.89 1.34
CA LEU A 86 -3.91 -7.37 0.53
C LEU A 86 -3.03 -6.36 1.27
N THR A 87 -3.27 -6.13 2.56
CA THR A 87 -2.58 -5.11 3.37
C THR A 87 -2.56 -3.72 2.73
N SER A 88 -3.55 -3.42 1.88
CA SER A 88 -3.59 -2.21 1.07
C SER A 88 -4.33 -1.06 1.77
N THR A 89 -3.59 -0.34 2.60
CA THR A 89 -4.10 0.85 3.32
C THR A 89 -4.57 1.95 2.36
N SER A 90 -3.89 2.13 1.23
CA SER A 90 -4.29 3.10 0.20
C SER A 90 -5.63 2.75 -0.46
N MET A 91 -5.85 1.47 -0.74
CA MET A 91 -7.13 0.99 -1.26
C MET A 91 -8.26 1.19 -0.25
N LEU A 92 -8.01 0.95 1.06
CA LEU A 92 -9.00 1.24 2.10
C LEU A 92 -9.34 2.74 2.12
N GLY A 93 -8.33 3.62 1.99
CA GLY A 93 -8.57 5.07 1.89
C GLY A 93 -9.53 5.40 0.74
N THR A 94 -9.29 4.86 -0.45
CA THR A 94 -10.14 5.05 -1.61
C THR A 94 -11.55 4.49 -1.40
N VAL A 95 -11.68 3.29 -0.81
CA VAL A 95 -12.99 2.70 -0.50
C VAL A 95 -13.77 3.56 0.49
N ASN A 96 -13.12 4.09 1.52
CA ASN A 96 -13.75 4.99 2.49
C ASN A 96 -14.19 6.34 1.89
N GLU A 97 -13.55 6.79 0.80
CA GLU A 97 -13.99 7.98 0.05
C GLU A 97 -15.24 7.71 -0.82
N LEU A 98 -15.52 6.45 -1.15
CA LEU A 98 -16.62 6.04 -2.00
C LEU A 98 -17.88 5.64 -1.24
N THR A 99 -17.79 5.44 0.08
CA THR A 99 -18.92 5.00 0.90
C THR A 99 -18.82 5.54 2.33
N ASP A 100 -19.98 5.92 2.90
CA ASP A 100 -20.10 6.32 4.31
C ASP A 100 -20.28 5.11 5.24
N SER A 101 -20.33 3.88 4.70
CA SER A 101 -20.49 2.64 5.45
C SER A 101 -19.31 2.40 6.40
N ILE A 102 -19.58 1.77 7.54
CA ILE A 102 -18.55 1.28 8.47
C ILE A 102 -17.94 -0.06 8.02
N LEU A 103 -18.64 -0.78 7.13
CA LEU A 103 -18.30 -2.15 6.74
C LEU A 103 -16.90 -2.31 6.14
N PRO A 104 -16.38 -1.38 5.30
CA PRO A 104 -15.01 -1.50 4.82
C PRO A 104 -13.97 -1.52 5.94
N GLY A 105 -14.12 -0.66 6.94
CA GLY A 105 -13.22 -0.63 8.10
C GLY A 105 -13.27 -1.92 8.92
N VAL A 106 -14.48 -2.47 9.13
CA VAL A 106 -14.67 -3.77 9.82
C VAL A 106 -14.00 -4.90 9.03
N GLY A 107 -14.30 -5.00 7.73
CA GLY A 107 -13.70 -6.01 6.86
C GLY A 107 -12.18 -5.92 6.83
N TYR A 108 -11.64 -4.70 6.72
CA TYR A 108 -10.20 -4.44 6.80
C TYR A 108 -9.61 -4.93 8.12
N GLY A 109 -10.21 -4.57 9.25
CA GLY A 109 -9.73 -4.97 10.58
C GLY A 109 -9.64 -6.49 10.75
N ILE A 110 -10.62 -7.21 10.24
CA ILE A 110 -10.67 -8.69 10.30
C ILE A 110 -9.59 -9.30 9.39
N ALA A 111 -9.53 -8.91 8.11
CA ALA A 111 -8.67 -9.54 7.14
C ALA A 111 -7.19 -9.11 7.24
N TYR A 112 -6.91 -7.91 7.77
CA TYR A 112 -5.55 -7.38 7.89
C TYR A 112 -4.63 -8.26 8.72
N VAL A 113 -5.14 -8.86 9.80
CA VAL A 113 -4.34 -9.77 10.64
C VAL A 113 -3.88 -10.97 9.81
N PHE A 114 -4.78 -11.55 9.02
CA PHE A 114 -4.45 -12.68 8.13
C PHE A 114 -3.56 -12.24 6.97
N GLY A 115 -3.78 -11.05 6.43
CA GLY A 115 -2.92 -10.45 5.41
C GLY A 115 -1.46 -10.38 5.87
N VAL A 116 -1.22 -9.75 7.02
CA VAL A 116 0.14 -9.59 7.57
C VAL A 116 0.76 -10.94 7.93
N VAL A 117 0.06 -11.77 8.72
CA VAL A 117 0.59 -13.07 9.15
C VAL A 117 0.80 -13.99 7.95
N GLY A 118 -0.15 -14.02 7.01
CA GLY A 118 -0.07 -14.84 5.80
C GLY A 118 1.12 -14.47 4.91
N VAL A 119 1.34 -13.18 4.68
CA VAL A 119 2.49 -12.68 3.91
C VAL A 119 3.81 -12.99 4.61
N VAL A 120 3.91 -12.73 5.92
CA VAL A 120 5.13 -13.04 6.70
C VAL A 120 5.45 -14.52 6.65
N LEU A 121 4.46 -15.39 6.85
CA LEU A 121 4.64 -16.85 6.74
C LEU A 121 5.03 -17.25 5.33
N PHE A 122 4.39 -16.70 4.31
CA PHE A 122 4.70 -16.97 2.91
C PHE A 122 6.15 -16.66 2.58
N VAL A 123 6.63 -15.46 2.93
CA VAL A 123 8.03 -15.02 2.71
C VAL A 123 9.04 -15.88 3.46
N GLN A 124 8.67 -16.41 4.63
CA GLN A 124 9.56 -17.29 5.41
C GLN A 124 9.57 -18.74 4.95
N ILE A 125 8.41 -19.26 4.50
CA ILE A 125 8.23 -20.66 4.17
C ILE A 125 8.66 -20.95 2.73
N VAL A 126 8.30 -20.10 1.77
CA VAL A 126 8.55 -20.35 0.35
C VAL A 126 10.03 -20.54 0.01
N PRO A 127 10.99 -19.72 0.48
CA PRO A 127 12.41 -19.95 0.23
C PRO A 127 12.90 -21.30 0.79
N LYS A 128 12.41 -21.68 1.97
CA LYS A 128 12.77 -22.98 2.59
C LYS A 128 12.24 -24.15 1.78
N LEU A 129 11.00 -24.08 1.30
CA LEU A 129 10.39 -25.13 0.46
C LEU A 129 11.09 -25.27 -0.89
N LEU A 130 11.63 -24.19 -1.43
CA LEU A 130 12.38 -24.18 -2.69
C LEU A 130 13.86 -24.52 -2.50
N GLY A 131 14.32 -24.79 -1.28
CA GLY A 131 15.74 -25.07 -0.99
C GLY A 131 16.67 -23.91 -1.32
N ALA A 132 16.19 -22.68 -1.24
CA ALA A 132 16.93 -21.49 -1.63
C ALA A 132 18.04 -21.16 -0.63
N ASP A 133 19.27 -21.00 -1.14
CA ASP A 133 20.37 -20.46 -0.38
C ASP A 133 20.29 -18.93 -0.36
N ARG A 134 20.25 -18.35 0.83
CA ARG A 134 20.12 -16.89 1.03
C ARG A 134 21.27 -16.09 0.43
N GLU A 135 22.50 -16.61 0.52
CA GLU A 135 23.68 -15.92 0.01
C GLU A 135 23.67 -15.88 -1.52
N VAL A 136 23.31 -17.00 -2.16
CA VAL A 136 23.20 -17.13 -3.61
C VAL A 136 22.06 -16.23 -4.15
N GLU A 137 20.93 -16.21 -3.49
CA GLU A 137 19.79 -15.39 -3.94
C GLU A 137 20.03 -13.89 -3.71
N ASN A 138 20.71 -13.49 -2.63
CA ASN A 138 21.11 -12.10 -2.41
C ASN A 138 22.11 -11.64 -3.46
N ALA A 139 23.10 -12.47 -3.80
CA ALA A 139 24.06 -12.17 -4.88
C ALA A 139 23.35 -11.95 -6.23
N LYS A 140 22.31 -12.73 -6.54
CA LYS A 140 21.49 -12.52 -7.76
C LYS A 140 20.78 -11.17 -7.73
N LEU A 141 20.26 -10.74 -6.58
CA LEU A 141 19.64 -9.43 -6.42
C LEU A 141 20.65 -8.29 -6.60
N GLU A 142 21.84 -8.42 -6.02
CA GLU A 142 22.90 -7.42 -6.15
C GLU A 142 23.39 -7.27 -7.59
N ILE A 143 23.54 -8.36 -8.33
CA ILE A 143 23.88 -8.34 -9.77
C ILE A 143 22.77 -7.64 -10.57
N HIS A 144 21.49 -7.82 -10.20
CA HIS A 144 20.38 -7.13 -10.83
C HIS A 144 20.32 -5.65 -10.49
N SER A 145 20.74 -5.26 -9.28
CA SER A 145 20.74 -3.87 -8.81
C SER A 145 22.02 -3.11 -9.17
N SER A 146 23.19 -3.73 -9.14
CA SER A 146 24.49 -3.07 -9.38
C SER A 146 24.72 -2.63 -10.83
N LYS A 147 24.02 -3.20 -11.82
CA LYS A 147 24.01 -2.68 -13.20
C LYS A 147 23.35 -1.30 -13.35
N SER A 148 22.90 -0.70 -12.24
CA SER A 148 22.05 0.47 -12.18
C SER A 148 22.72 1.77 -11.71
N SER A 149 23.94 1.73 -11.21
CA SER A 149 24.53 2.87 -10.50
C SER A 149 25.32 3.83 -11.39
N ASN A 150 24.72 4.34 -12.48
CA ASN A 150 25.30 5.45 -13.27
C ASN A 150 24.49 6.76 -13.11
N LYS A 151 23.93 7.01 -11.93
CA LYS A 151 23.35 8.32 -11.64
C LYS A 151 24.47 9.32 -11.40
N LYS A 152 24.55 10.38 -12.23
CA LYS A 152 25.27 11.61 -11.86
C LYS A 152 24.68 12.09 -10.54
N ILE A 153 25.36 11.76 -9.44
CA ILE A 153 25.04 12.32 -8.12
C ILE A 153 25.33 13.80 -8.27
N VAL A 154 24.27 14.61 -8.36
CA VAL A 154 24.44 16.07 -8.22
C VAL A 154 25.13 16.27 -6.89
N ASP A 155 26.28 16.94 -6.91
CA ASP A 155 27.11 17.16 -5.74
C ASP A 155 26.24 17.84 -4.66
N ALA A 156 25.86 17.07 -3.66
CA ALA A 156 24.94 17.50 -2.60
C ALA A 156 25.50 18.72 -1.83
N SER A 157 26.81 18.95 -1.88
CA SER A 157 27.49 20.10 -1.26
C SER A 157 27.12 21.45 -1.90
N LYS A 158 26.61 21.43 -3.15
CA LYS A 158 26.18 22.63 -3.89
C LYS A 158 24.69 22.94 -3.77
N LEU A 159 23.93 22.09 -3.07
CA LEU A 159 22.50 22.28 -2.89
C LEU A 159 22.20 22.97 -1.54
N ILE A 160 21.26 23.90 -1.58
CA ILE A 160 20.74 24.57 -0.38
C ILE A 160 19.73 23.63 0.28
N THR A 161 20.07 23.09 1.44
CA THR A 161 19.13 22.29 2.26
C THR A 161 18.39 23.24 3.19
N ILE A 162 17.10 23.49 2.92
CA ILE A 162 16.25 24.37 3.73
C ILE A 162 16.08 23.79 5.12
N GLU A 163 15.84 22.47 5.19
CA GLU A 163 15.70 21.74 6.45
C GLU A 163 16.04 20.25 6.26
N LYS A 164 16.46 19.60 7.36
CA LYS A 164 16.86 18.17 7.32
C LYS A 164 15.69 17.23 7.55
N SER A 165 14.58 17.71 8.11
CA SER A 165 13.44 16.90 8.52
C SER A 165 12.61 16.34 7.33
N GLY A 166 12.68 16.99 6.17
CA GLY A 166 11.87 16.65 5.00
C GLY A 166 10.45 17.19 5.03
N LEU A 167 10.08 17.96 6.06
CA LEU A 167 8.74 18.57 6.15
C LEU A 167 8.46 19.49 4.97
N PHE A 168 9.47 20.23 4.50
CA PHE A 168 9.33 21.07 3.31
C PHE A 168 8.99 20.24 2.07
N SER A 169 9.68 19.11 1.87
CA SER A 169 9.42 18.20 0.75
C SER A 169 8.05 17.57 0.87
N ILE A 170 7.62 17.20 2.08
CA ILE A 170 6.27 16.66 2.34
C ILE A 170 5.21 17.73 2.09
N ALA A 171 5.45 18.99 2.47
CA ALA A 171 4.50 20.09 2.23
C ALA A 171 4.31 20.34 0.72
N ILE A 172 5.41 20.36 -0.06
CA ILE A 172 5.32 20.47 -1.52
C ILE A 172 4.59 19.27 -2.11
N ALA A 173 4.91 18.05 -1.63
CA ALA A 173 4.22 16.84 -2.08
C ALA A 173 2.73 16.89 -1.75
N ALA A 174 2.34 17.32 -0.55
CA ALA A 174 0.96 17.49 -0.15
C ALA A 174 0.21 18.51 -1.04
N PHE A 175 0.88 19.57 -1.49
CA PHE A 175 0.31 20.48 -2.49
C PHE A 175 0.08 19.77 -3.84
N LEU A 176 1.04 18.98 -4.31
CA LEU A 176 0.89 18.17 -5.53
C LEU A 176 -0.22 17.14 -5.39
N VAL A 177 -0.44 16.58 -4.20
CA VAL A 177 -1.56 15.64 -3.91
C VAL A 177 -2.89 16.29 -4.23
N ILE A 178 -3.09 17.55 -3.83
CA ILE A 178 -4.33 18.28 -4.12
C ILE A 178 -4.51 18.41 -5.64
N LEU A 179 -3.46 18.81 -6.35
CA LEU A 179 -3.51 18.99 -7.81
C LEU A 179 -3.78 17.65 -8.52
N ILE A 180 -3.06 16.58 -8.16
CA ILE A 180 -3.18 15.27 -8.80
C ILE A 180 -4.50 14.59 -8.40
N GLY A 181 -4.91 14.71 -7.13
CA GLY A 181 -6.15 14.12 -6.61
C GLY A 181 -7.41 14.75 -7.21
N MET A 182 -7.33 15.99 -7.70
CA MET A 182 -8.44 16.66 -8.41
C MET A 182 -8.64 16.14 -9.83
N ILE A 183 -7.67 15.41 -10.40
CA ILE A 183 -7.78 14.86 -11.74
C ILE A 183 -8.82 13.73 -11.74
N LYS A 184 -9.94 13.97 -12.42
CA LYS A 184 -11.01 12.99 -12.61
C LYS A 184 -11.04 12.60 -14.08
N ILE A 185 -10.76 11.35 -14.37
CA ILE A 185 -10.81 10.80 -15.73
C ILE A 185 -12.17 10.13 -15.92
N LYS A 186 -12.92 10.53 -16.95
CA LYS A 186 -14.16 9.87 -17.33
C LYS A 186 -13.82 8.63 -18.15
N ALA A 187 -14.18 7.45 -17.64
CA ALA A 187 -14.08 6.18 -18.36
C ALA A 187 -15.50 5.63 -18.54
N GLY A 188 -16.13 5.97 -19.66
CA GLY A 188 -17.54 5.65 -19.90
C GLY A 188 -18.46 6.35 -18.90
N SER A 189 -19.30 5.58 -18.20
CA SER A 189 -20.19 6.07 -17.15
C SER A 189 -19.49 6.26 -15.79
N ALA A 190 -18.28 5.74 -15.63
CA ALA A 190 -17.52 5.82 -14.37
C ALA A 190 -16.59 7.04 -14.37
N LYS A 191 -16.48 7.69 -13.21
CA LYS A 191 -15.47 8.72 -12.94
C LYS A 191 -14.34 8.05 -12.14
N ILE A 192 -13.18 7.90 -12.75
CA ILE A 192 -11.98 7.36 -12.09
C ILE A 192 -11.19 8.54 -11.53
N SER A 193 -10.90 8.51 -10.25
CA SER A 193 -10.05 9.47 -9.57
C SER A 193 -8.94 8.71 -8.83
N LEU A 194 -7.75 9.28 -8.80
CA LEU A 194 -6.65 8.74 -8.01
C LEU A 194 -6.88 8.88 -6.49
N GLY A 195 -7.84 9.76 -6.12
CA GLY A 195 -8.12 10.07 -4.72
C GLY A 195 -6.92 10.65 -3.96
N SER A 196 -7.09 10.85 -2.67
CA SER A 196 -6.02 11.37 -1.80
C SER A 196 -4.87 10.36 -1.65
N GLY A 197 -5.17 9.07 -1.64
CA GLY A 197 -4.16 8.02 -1.51
C GLY A 197 -3.23 7.91 -2.71
N GLY A 198 -3.80 7.74 -3.92
CA GLY A 198 -3.01 7.67 -5.16
C GLY A 198 -2.25 8.96 -5.44
N GLY A 199 -2.91 10.11 -5.22
CA GLY A 199 -2.28 11.43 -5.34
C GLY A 199 -1.07 11.60 -4.43
N SER A 200 -1.16 11.16 -3.17
CA SER A 200 -0.06 11.23 -2.19
C SER A 200 1.15 10.40 -2.61
N LEU A 201 0.92 9.18 -3.05
CA LEU A 201 1.99 8.29 -3.48
C LEU A 201 2.68 8.83 -4.73
N ILE A 202 1.91 9.24 -5.75
CA ILE A 202 2.45 9.75 -7.02
C ILE A 202 3.17 11.09 -6.80
N GLY A 203 2.59 12.01 -6.02
CA GLY A 203 3.23 13.27 -5.67
C GLY A 203 4.58 13.06 -4.98
N GLY A 204 4.64 12.14 -4.03
CA GLY A 204 5.87 11.72 -3.36
C GLY A 204 6.88 11.10 -4.33
N LEU A 205 6.45 10.19 -5.22
CA LEU A 205 7.30 9.55 -6.23
C LEU A 205 7.94 10.58 -7.18
N ILE A 206 7.16 11.53 -7.67
CA ILE A 206 7.64 12.59 -8.57
C ILE A 206 8.70 13.43 -7.87
N LEU A 207 8.43 13.93 -6.67
CA LEU A 207 9.38 14.75 -5.93
C LEU A 207 10.62 13.97 -5.51
N GLY A 208 10.45 12.74 -5.06
CA GLY A 208 11.57 11.85 -4.72
C GLY A 208 12.47 11.57 -5.92
N HIS A 209 11.88 11.42 -7.12
CA HIS A 209 12.63 11.24 -8.37
C HIS A 209 13.39 12.50 -8.78
N ILE A 210 12.74 13.66 -8.72
CA ILE A 210 13.35 14.97 -9.04
C ILE A 210 14.51 15.24 -8.08
N GLY A 211 14.30 15.03 -6.78
CA GLY A 211 15.32 15.15 -5.72
C GLY A 211 15.81 16.58 -5.44
N ASN A 212 15.65 17.53 -6.36
CA ASN A 212 15.97 18.97 -6.18
C ASN A 212 15.18 19.83 -7.16
N ILE A 213 14.83 21.04 -6.74
CA ILE A 213 14.26 22.09 -7.60
C ILE A 213 15.27 23.22 -7.68
N GLY A 214 15.93 23.36 -8.83
CA GLY A 214 17.04 24.29 -9.01
C GLY A 214 18.17 23.98 -8.03
N LYS A 215 18.47 24.92 -7.12
CA LYS A 215 19.49 24.75 -6.06
C LYS A 215 18.92 24.20 -4.74
N ILE A 216 17.61 24.02 -4.61
CA ILE A 216 16.96 23.58 -3.38
C ILE A 216 16.95 22.06 -3.33
N ASN A 217 17.52 21.48 -2.26
CA ASN A 217 17.51 20.06 -1.99
C ASN A 217 16.13 19.64 -1.45
N LEU A 218 15.48 18.67 -2.09
CA LEU A 218 14.21 18.07 -1.65
C LEU A 218 14.39 16.69 -1.01
N ARG A 219 15.63 16.19 -0.93
CA ARG A 219 15.92 14.90 -0.31
C ARG A 219 15.83 15.04 1.20
N ALA A 220 15.04 14.20 1.80
CA ALA A 220 14.90 14.11 3.25
C ALA A 220 15.60 12.88 3.80
N ASP A 221 15.92 12.92 5.08
CA ASP A 221 16.46 11.76 5.80
C ASP A 221 15.44 10.61 5.82
N LYS A 222 15.88 9.40 5.47
CA LYS A 222 15.02 8.21 5.41
C LYS A 222 14.44 7.82 6.77
N GLY A 223 15.19 8.05 7.86
CA GLY A 223 14.72 7.75 9.22
C GLY A 223 13.57 8.67 9.61
N ILE A 224 13.70 9.98 9.30
CA ILE A 224 12.64 10.96 9.54
C ILE A 224 11.41 10.66 8.69
N LEU A 225 11.59 10.36 7.39
CA LEU A 225 10.49 9.95 6.52
C LEU A 225 9.77 8.71 7.04
N SER A 226 10.52 7.72 7.56
CA SER A 226 9.93 6.52 8.15
C SER A 226 9.12 6.84 9.41
N ALA A 227 9.61 7.72 10.29
CA ALA A 227 8.88 8.13 11.47
C ALA A 227 7.57 8.86 11.12
N ILE A 228 7.62 9.76 10.12
CA ILE A 228 6.43 10.48 9.64
C ILE A 228 5.43 9.51 9.00
N ARG A 229 5.92 8.54 8.22
CA ARG A 229 5.09 7.46 7.64
C ARG A 229 4.35 6.68 8.75
N ASP A 230 5.05 6.27 9.78
CA ASP A 230 4.48 5.46 10.86
C ASP A 230 3.45 6.26 11.67
N LEU A 231 3.72 7.53 11.93
CA LEU A 231 2.75 8.47 12.52
C LEU A 231 1.53 8.66 11.61
N GLY A 232 1.74 8.85 10.30
CA GLY A 232 0.68 8.97 9.32
C GLY A 232 -0.20 7.72 9.26
N LEU A 233 0.40 6.53 9.31
CA LEU A 233 -0.32 5.26 9.39
C LEU A 233 -1.18 5.18 10.65
N ALA A 234 -0.65 5.58 11.80
CA ALA A 234 -1.41 5.61 13.06
C ALA A 234 -2.62 6.56 12.96
N PHE A 235 -2.42 7.77 12.44
CA PHE A 235 -3.49 8.76 12.24
C PHE A 235 -4.55 8.32 11.22
N PHE A 236 -4.17 7.55 10.21
CA PHE A 236 -5.10 7.00 9.24
C PHE A 236 -5.93 5.84 9.84
N LEU A 237 -5.27 4.91 10.54
CA LEU A 237 -5.91 3.71 11.06
C LEU A 237 -6.75 3.99 12.31
N LEU A 238 -6.42 5.02 13.10
CA LEU A 238 -7.15 5.32 14.33
C LEU A 238 -8.63 5.66 14.08
N PRO A 239 -9.00 6.67 13.26
CA PRO A 239 -10.40 6.97 12.99
C PRO A 239 -11.13 5.82 12.28
N SER A 240 -10.43 5.15 11.34
CA SER A 240 -11.00 3.99 10.63
C SER A 240 -11.32 2.84 11.57
N GLY A 241 -10.43 2.55 12.52
CA GLY A 241 -10.64 1.52 13.53
C GLY A 241 -11.73 1.88 14.53
N LEU A 242 -11.76 3.14 15.02
CA LEU A 242 -12.81 3.60 15.93
C LEU A 242 -14.20 3.51 15.27
N LYS A 243 -14.33 4.01 14.04
CA LYS A 243 -15.60 3.93 13.28
C LYS A 243 -16.02 2.48 13.04
N ALA A 244 -15.09 1.60 12.72
CA ALA A 244 -15.37 0.17 12.51
C ALA A 244 -15.71 -0.56 13.80
N GLY A 245 -15.14 -0.16 14.93
CA GLY A 245 -15.38 -0.76 16.25
C GLY A 245 -16.84 -0.73 16.68
N ALA A 246 -17.55 0.34 16.36
CA ALA A 246 -18.97 0.51 16.71
C ALA A 246 -19.88 -0.63 16.17
N GLY A 247 -19.58 -1.18 14.98
CA GLY A 247 -20.35 -2.28 14.38
C GLY A 247 -19.61 -3.61 14.31
N PHE A 248 -18.41 -3.71 14.89
CA PHE A 248 -17.53 -4.88 14.70
C PHE A 248 -18.17 -6.19 15.21
N ILE A 249 -18.67 -6.18 16.44
CA ILE A 249 -19.27 -7.39 17.05
C ILE A 249 -20.54 -7.80 16.30
N GLU A 250 -21.36 -6.86 15.88
CA GLU A 250 -22.58 -7.14 15.11
C GLU A 250 -22.25 -7.81 13.78
N VAL A 251 -21.29 -7.27 13.03
CA VAL A 251 -20.86 -7.83 11.74
C VAL A 251 -20.24 -9.22 11.92
N VAL A 252 -19.39 -9.40 12.94
CA VAL A 252 -18.79 -10.70 13.24
C VAL A 252 -19.86 -11.70 13.68
N SER A 253 -20.83 -11.30 14.47
CA SER A 253 -21.96 -12.15 14.87
C SER A 253 -22.83 -12.55 13.69
N GLN A 254 -23.09 -11.62 12.76
CA GLN A 254 -23.95 -11.86 11.59
C GLN A 254 -23.30 -12.78 10.54
N TYR A 255 -22.03 -12.57 10.24
CA TYR A 255 -21.33 -13.31 9.18
C TYR A 255 -20.40 -14.41 9.69
N GLY A 256 -20.00 -14.34 10.96
CA GLY A 256 -19.26 -15.36 11.67
C GLY A 256 -17.93 -15.76 11.03
N ILE A 257 -17.65 -17.05 11.07
CA ILE A 257 -16.39 -17.65 10.57
C ILE A 257 -16.16 -17.42 9.08
N LYS A 258 -17.21 -17.10 8.29
CA LYS A 258 -17.10 -16.84 6.85
C LYS A 258 -16.16 -15.66 6.57
N LEU A 259 -16.14 -14.63 7.41
CA LEU A 259 -15.28 -13.46 7.24
C LEU A 259 -13.80 -13.83 7.32
N PHE A 260 -13.45 -14.64 8.31
CA PHE A 260 -12.09 -15.13 8.50
C PHE A 260 -11.65 -16.02 7.33
N PHE A 261 -12.51 -16.97 6.93
CA PHE A 261 -12.24 -17.85 5.82
C PHE A 261 -12.04 -17.09 4.50
N VAL A 262 -12.92 -16.14 4.20
CA VAL A 262 -12.80 -15.30 2.99
C VAL A 262 -11.53 -14.45 3.03
N GLY A 263 -11.21 -13.83 4.18
CA GLY A 263 -9.97 -13.05 4.34
C GLY A 263 -8.72 -13.88 4.08
N VAL A 264 -8.64 -15.08 4.66
CA VAL A 264 -7.54 -16.03 4.43
C VAL A 264 -7.44 -16.44 2.96
N LEU A 265 -8.57 -16.79 2.33
CA LEU A 265 -8.60 -17.15 0.90
C LEU A 265 -8.14 -16.00 0.00
N MET A 266 -8.60 -14.78 0.26
CA MET A 266 -8.19 -13.60 -0.51
C MET A 266 -6.68 -13.39 -0.43
N THR A 267 -6.08 -13.48 0.78
CA THR A 267 -4.63 -13.38 0.97
C THR A 267 -3.90 -14.47 0.21
N LEU A 268 -4.26 -15.74 0.40
CA LEU A 268 -3.56 -16.87 -0.19
C LEU A 268 -3.64 -16.87 -1.71
N ILE A 269 -4.85 -16.71 -2.27
CA ILE A 269 -5.05 -16.73 -3.72
C ILE A 269 -4.24 -15.63 -4.39
N THR A 270 -4.34 -14.40 -3.89
CA THR A 270 -3.66 -13.26 -4.51
C THR A 270 -2.15 -13.39 -4.40
N THR A 271 -1.63 -13.75 -3.22
CA THR A 271 -0.19 -13.92 -2.99
C THR A 271 0.39 -15.05 -3.82
N ILE A 272 -0.26 -16.23 -3.85
CA ILE A 272 0.22 -17.38 -4.62
C ILE A 272 0.22 -17.09 -6.12
N VAL A 273 -0.87 -16.51 -6.67
CA VAL A 273 -0.95 -16.20 -8.10
C VAL A 273 0.09 -15.16 -8.49
N SER A 274 0.22 -14.08 -7.71
CA SER A 274 1.23 -13.05 -7.97
C SER A 274 2.65 -13.61 -7.88
N PHE A 275 2.94 -14.48 -6.91
CA PHE A 275 4.24 -15.14 -6.78
C PHE A 275 4.54 -16.07 -7.97
N LEU A 276 3.61 -16.93 -8.34
CA LEU A 276 3.80 -17.83 -9.48
C LEU A 276 4.03 -17.07 -10.77
N LEU A 277 3.32 -15.97 -10.99
CA LEU A 277 3.52 -15.08 -12.13
C LEU A 277 4.91 -14.46 -12.11
N SER A 278 5.32 -13.89 -10.97
CA SER A 278 6.61 -13.23 -10.80
C SER A 278 7.79 -14.19 -10.96
N TYR A 279 7.71 -15.35 -10.31
CA TYR A 279 8.80 -16.31 -10.25
C TYR A 279 8.89 -17.21 -11.49
N LYS A 280 7.76 -17.80 -11.93
CA LYS A 280 7.76 -18.75 -13.06
C LYS A 280 7.65 -18.10 -14.43
N VAL A 281 6.80 -17.07 -14.57
CA VAL A 281 6.55 -16.43 -15.88
C VAL A 281 7.60 -15.35 -16.16
N PHE A 282 7.77 -14.40 -15.24
CA PHE A 282 8.74 -13.32 -15.41
C PHE A 282 10.15 -13.67 -14.97
N LYS A 283 10.36 -14.87 -14.38
CA LYS A 283 11.67 -15.38 -13.96
C LYS A 283 12.48 -14.39 -13.11
N LEU A 284 11.77 -13.64 -12.26
CA LEU A 284 12.43 -12.74 -11.31
C LEU A 284 13.24 -13.58 -10.29
N PRO A 285 14.37 -13.06 -9.79
CA PRO A 285 15.07 -13.67 -8.68
C PRO A 285 14.10 -13.91 -7.51
N LEU A 286 14.27 -15.00 -6.76
CA LEU A 286 13.31 -15.44 -5.75
C LEU A 286 12.89 -14.32 -4.78
N PHE A 287 13.87 -13.58 -4.22
CA PHE A 287 13.55 -12.48 -3.31
C PHE A 287 12.93 -11.27 -4.03
N GLY A 288 13.27 -11.05 -5.31
CA GLY A 288 12.60 -10.07 -6.14
C GLY A 288 11.14 -10.45 -6.43
N ALA A 289 10.88 -11.75 -6.69
CA ALA A 289 9.53 -12.26 -6.87
C ALA A 289 8.71 -12.17 -5.59
N LEU A 290 9.27 -12.51 -4.42
CA LEU A 290 8.62 -12.36 -3.12
C LEU A 290 8.28 -10.89 -2.83
N GLY A 291 9.22 -9.96 -3.06
CA GLY A 291 8.96 -8.53 -2.86
C GLY A 291 7.95 -7.93 -3.85
N ALA A 292 7.80 -8.50 -5.05
CA ALA A 292 6.80 -8.04 -6.02
C ALA A 292 5.38 -8.54 -5.69
N THR A 293 5.23 -9.48 -4.76
CA THR A 293 3.95 -10.11 -4.38
C THR A 293 3.42 -9.65 -3.03
N THR A 294 4.25 -8.98 -2.24
CA THR A 294 3.97 -8.52 -0.88
C THR A 294 3.94 -7.01 -0.79
#